data_6ac182aadfd7a6bef653fb88e6edbd97
#
_entry.id   6ac182aadfd7a6bef653fb88e6edbd97
#
_cell.length_a   1.000
_cell.length_b   1.000
_cell.length_c   1.000
_cell.angle_alpha   90.00
_cell.angle_beta   90.00
_cell.angle_gamma   90.00
#
_symmetry.space_group_name_H-M   'P 1'
#
loop_
_entity.id
_entity.type
_entity.pdbx_description
1 polymer ?
#
loop_
_entity_poly.entity_id
_entity_poly.type
_entity_poly.pdbx_seq_one_letter_code
_entity_poly.pdbx_strand_id
1 'polypeptide(L)'
;MSKYYYLVAGLPELTLEDSKLSYTVADFKTELYPALSEDDKKLIDLFYLKFDNANVLKLLKDKDAAIDPRGNYSSEELVEYISQLKDGDEVSDSVFPSYLSTFISEYFSLPAEDGFLYEDRLAALYYAYAMESRNQFVSSWFGFNLTLNNISVSYTHLTLPT
;
A
#
# COMPACT_ATOMS: atom_id res chain seq x y z
N MET A 1 29.90 8.30 -4.10
CA MET A 1 28.96 8.52 -5.23
C MET A 1 27.73 7.68 -4.98
N SER A 2 26.55 8.24 -5.26
CA SER A 2 25.30 7.48 -5.07
C SER A 2 25.30 6.22 -5.94
N LYS A 3 25.01 5.07 -5.35
CA LYS A 3 24.95 3.75 -6.00
C LYS A 3 23.99 3.72 -7.21
N TYR A 4 23.02 4.62 -7.23
CA TYR A 4 21.92 4.67 -8.20
C TYR A 4 21.99 5.87 -9.17
N TYR A 5 23.15 6.55 -9.27
CA TYR A 5 23.27 7.75 -10.11
C TYR A 5 22.85 7.51 -11.57
N TYR A 6 23.34 6.42 -12.17
CA TYR A 6 23.01 6.08 -13.56
C TYR A 6 21.53 5.69 -13.74
N LEU A 7 20.95 5.10 -12.73
CA LEU A 7 19.56 4.66 -12.73
C LEU A 7 18.63 5.87 -12.69
N VAL A 8 18.92 6.82 -11.81
CA VAL A 8 18.15 8.08 -11.71
C VAL A 8 18.32 8.93 -12.96
N ALA A 9 19.54 8.98 -13.52
CA ALA A 9 19.82 9.73 -14.76
C ALA A 9 19.16 9.12 -16.01
N GLY A 10 18.82 7.82 -15.97
CA GLY A 10 18.11 7.12 -17.05
C GLY A 10 16.58 7.18 -16.97
N LEU A 11 16.01 7.73 -15.89
CA LEU A 11 14.57 7.88 -15.78
C LEU A 11 14.04 8.90 -16.81
N PRO A 12 12.84 8.67 -17.37
CA PRO A 12 12.24 9.60 -18.31
C PRO A 12 12.00 10.97 -17.66
N GLU A 13 12.30 12.02 -18.41
CA GLU A 13 11.98 13.39 -18.00
C GLU A 13 10.46 13.57 -18.03
N LEU A 14 9.90 14.09 -16.95
CA LEU A 14 8.48 14.35 -16.81
C LEU A 14 8.24 15.85 -16.88
N THR A 15 7.35 16.28 -17.78
CA THR A 15 6.95 17.66 -17.92
C THR A 15 5.48 17.84 -17.51
N LEU A 16 5.08 19.06 -17.17
CA LEU A 16 3.68 19.39 -16.84
C LEU A 16 2.73 19.23 -18.03
N GLU A 17 3.28 19.17 -19.26
CA GLU A 17 2.51 19.01 -20.50
C GLU A 17 2.24 17.55 -20.85
N ASP A 18 2.91 16.61 -20.18
CA ASP A 18 2.73 15.18 -20.41
C ASP A 18 1.36 14.71 -19.90
N SER A 19 0.46 14.44 -20.83
CA SER A 19 -0.89 13.95 -20.52
C SER A 19 -0.91 12.47 -20.08
N LYS A 20 0.14 11.70 -20.37
CA LYS A 20 0.31 10.31 -19.99
C LYS A 20 1.79 10.02 -19.73
N LEU A 21 2.03 9.25 -18.67
CA LEU A 21 3.35 8.65 -18.45
C LEU A 21 3.60 7.60 -19.53
N SER A 22 4.69 7.75 -20.28
CA SER A 22 5.15 6.75 -21.26
C SER A 22 5.75 5.51 -20.57
N TYR A 23 5.90 5.57 -19.26
CA TYR A 23 6.58 4.58 -18.41
C TYR A 23 5.61 4.08 -17.36
N THR A 24 5.29 2.80 -17.40
CA THR A 24 4.33 2.19 -16.46
C THR A 24 4.98 1.80 -15.14
N VAL A 25 4.17 1.51 -14.12
CA VAL A 25 4.67 0.95 -12.84
C VAL A 25 5.36 -0.40 -13.06
N ALA A 26 4.85 -1.22 -13.99
CA ALA A 26 5.45 -2.51 -14.31
C ALA A 26 6.83 -2.35 -14.96
N ASP A 27 6.96 -1.39 -15.91
CA ASP A 27 8.26 -1.06 -16.52
C ASP A 27 9.24 -0.58 -15.46
N PHE A 28 8.81 0.34 -14.59
CA PHE A 28 9.60 0.86 -13.47
C PHE A 28 10.08 -0.27 -12.55
N LYS A 29 9.20 -1.17 -12.15
CA LYS A 29 9.59 -2.32 -11.31
C LYS A 29 10.57 -3.23 -12.06
N THR A 30 10.31 -3.55 -13.32
CA THR A 30 11.16 -4.45 -14.12
C THR A 30 12.57 -3.91 -14.30
N GLU A 31 12.72 -2.61 -14.53
CA GLU A 31 14.03 -1.99 -14.78
C GLU A 31 14.76 -1.62 -13.48
N LEU A 32 14.04 -1.15 -12.47
CA LEU A 32 14.63 -0.64 -11.24
C LEU A 32 14.99 -1.73 -10.25
N TYR A 33 14.09 -2.69 -10.00
CA TYR A 33 14.24 -3.66 -8.92
C TYR A 33 15.50 -4.52 -9.01
N PRO A 34 15.97 -4.98 -10.21
CA PRO A 34 17.21 -5.77 -10.29
C PRO A 34 18.45 -5.01 -9.81
N ALA A 35 18.42 -3.68 -9.84
CA ALA A 35 19.55 -2.84 -9.44
C ALA A 35 19.50 -2.41 -7.96
N LEU A 36 18.35 -2.57 -7.28
CA LEU A 36 18.16 -2.17 -5.89
C LEU A 36 18.70 -3.22 -4.90
N SER A 37 19.12 -2.75 -3.73
CA SER A 37 19.32 -3.62 -2.58
C SER A 37 17.96 -4.09 -2.02
N GLU A 38 17.94 -5.19 -1.28
CA GLU A 38 16.72 -5.70 -0.66
C GLU A 38 16.08 -4.68 0.31
N ASP A 39 16.91 -3.91 1.03
CA ASP A 39 16.41 -2.88 1.92
C ASP A 39 15.77 -1.71 1.14
N ASP A 40 16.34 -1.32 0.00
CA ASP A 40 15.76 -0.26 -0.83
C ASP A 40 14.47 -0.74 -1.54
N LYS A 41 14.40 -2.03 -1.94
CA LYS A 41 13.16 -2.62 -2.47
C LYS A 41 12.04 -2.52 -1.44
N LYS A 42 12.30 -2.91 -0.18
CA LYS A 42 11.32 -2.80 0.92
C LYS A 42 10.81 -1.37 1.11
N LEU A 43 11.69 -0.36 0.97
CA LEU A 43 11.28 1.04 1.07
C LEU A 43 10.33 1.45 -0.09
N ILE A 44 10.61 0.96 -1.30
CA ILE A 44 9.75 1.23 -2.46
C ILE A 44 8.42 0.47 -2.35
N ASP A 45 8.47 -0.78 -1.89
CA ASP A 45 7.27 -1.60 -1.70
C ASP A 45 6.25 -0.95 -0.77
N LEU A 46 6.70 -0.17 0.25
CA LEU A 46 5.81 0.59 1.11
C LEU A 46 4.83 1.49 0.33
N PHE A 47 5.28 2.10 -0.77
CA PHE A 47 4.44 2.97 -1.60
C PHE A 47 3.40 2.20 -2.43
N TYR A 48 3.67 0.93 -2.73
CA TYR A 48 2.77 0.07 -3.50
C TYR A 48 1.77 -0.69 -2.63
N LEU A 49 2.01 -0.82 -1.33
CA LEU A 49 1.07 -1.44 -0.38
C LEU A 49 -0.34 -0.82 -0.42
N LYS A 50 -0.50 0.42 -0.84
CA LYS A 50 -1.82 1.02 -1.06
C LYS A 50 -2.69 0.26 -2.07
N PHE A 51 -2.06 -0.37 -3.07
CA PHE A 51 -2.77 -1.20 -4.04
C PHE A 51 -3.10 -2.56 -3.44
N ASP A 52 -2.19 -3.13 -2.64
CA ASP A 52 -2.43 -4.37 -1.91
C ASP A 52 -3.56 -4.19 -0.89
N ASN A 53 -3.63 -3.05 -0.20
CA ASN A 53 -4.74 -2.72 0.69
C ASN A 53 -6.09 -2.74 -0.04
N ALA A 54 -6.16 -2.10 -1.21
CA ALA A 54 -7.38 -2.11 -2.02
C ALA A 54 -7.72 -3.52 -2.52
N ASN A 55 -6.70 -4.32 -2.87
CA ASN A 55 -6.86 -5.70 -3.29
C ASN A 55 -7.38 -6.58 -2.15
N VAL A 56 -6.81 -6.47 -0.96
CA VAL A 56 -7.27 -7.19 0.25
C VAL A 56 -8.75 -6.88 0.54
N LEU A 57 -9.16 -5.61 0.51
CA LEU A 57 -10.56 -5.22 0.73
C LEU A 57 -11.51 -5.81 -0.31
N LYS A 58 -11.09 -5.94 -1.56
CA LYS A 58 -11.88 -6.61 -2.62
C LYS A 58 -11.98 -8.10 -2.36
N LEU A 59 -10.85 -8.76 -2.10
CA LEU A 59 -10.78 -10.20 -1.90
C LEU A 59 -11.50 -10.67 -0.62
N LEU A 60 -11.55 -9.84 0.41
CA LEU A 60 -12.36 -10.11 1.61
C LEU A 60 -13.86 -10.10 1.32
N LYS A 61 -14.31 -9.32 0.33
CA LYS A 61 -15.72 -9.27 -0.12
C LYS A 61 -16.03 -10.35 -1.15
N ASP A 62 -15.11 -10.60 -2.07
CA ASP A 62 -15.22 -11.58 -3.15
C ASP A 62 -13.83 -12.14 -3.49
N LYS A 63 -13.60 -13.41 -3.15
CA LYS A 63 -12.30 -14.08 -3.35
C LYS A 63 -11.86 -14.18 -4.83
N ASP A 64 -12.80 -14.06 -5.75
CA ASP A 64 -12.54 -14.14 -7.20
C ASP A 64 -12.48 -12.74 -7.85
N ALA A 65 -12.48 -11.68 -7.04
CA ALA A 65 -12.41 -10.30 -7.52
C ALA A 65 -11.10 -10.01 -8.27
N ALA A 66 -11.22 -9.25 -9.36
CA ALA A 66 -10.04 -8.77 -10.09
C ALA A 66 -9.25 -7.76 -9.26
N ILE A 67 -7.97 -8.04 -9.07
CA ILE A 67 -7.05 -7.19 -8.32
C ILE A 67 -6.33 -6.17 -9.21
N ASP A 68 -5.79 -5.14 -8.59
CA ASP A 68 -4.89 -4.18 -9.23
C ASP A 68 -3.47 -4.77 -9.30
N PRO A 69 -2.90 -4.97 -10.50
CA PRO A 69 -1.59 -5.61 -10.66
C PRO A 69 -0.41 -4.73 -10.20
N ARG A 70 -0.66 -3.49 -9.79
CA ARG A 70 0.38 -2.59 -9.27
C ARG A 70 0.81 -2.91 -7.85
N GLY A 71 0.07 -3.76 -7.14
CA GLY A 71 0.43 -4.25 -5.83
C GLY A 71 1.74 -5.04 -5.81
N ASN A 72 2.16 -5.42 -4.64
CA ASN A 72 3.37 -6.22 -4.43
C ASN A 72 3.09 -7.71 -4.48
N TYR A 73 1.85 -8.11 -4.27
CA TYR A 73 1.41 -9.51 -4.12
C TYR A 73 0.45 -9.91 -5.23
N SER A 74 0.53 -11.17 -5.65
CA SER A 74 -0.41 -11.77 -6.60
C SER A 74 -1.77 -12.07 -5.94
N SER A 75 -2.77 -12.36 -6.77
CA SER A 75 -4.09 -12.74 -6.30
C SER A 75 -4.03 -14.03 -5.47
N GLU A 76 -3.27 -15.00 -5.94
CA GLU A 76 -3.09 -16.30 -5.32
C GLU A 76 -2.47 -16.16 -3.93
N GLU A 77 -1.39 -15.35 -3.81
CA GLU A 77 -0.73 -15.09 -2.53
C GLU A 77 -1.66 -14.42 -1.52
N LEU A 78 -2.43 -13.41 -1.96
CA LEU A 78 -3.36 -12.71 -1.07
C LEU A 78 -4.53 -13.59 -0.64
N VAL A 79 -5.10 -14.40 -1.55
CA VAL A 79 -6.21 -15.32 -1.23
C VAL A 79 -5.74 -16.38 -0.24
N GLU A 80 -4.56 -16.97 -0.46
CA GLU A 80 -3.99 -17.95 0.46
C GLU A 80 -3.75 -17.34 1.84
N TYR A 81 -3.15 -16.14 1.88
CA TYR A 81 -2.89 -15.41 3.12
C TYR A 81 -4.17 -15.11 3.91
N ILE A 82 -5.21 -14.63 3.24
CA ILE A 82 -6.52 -14.36 3.86
C ILE A 82 -7.13 -15.66 4.41
N SER A 83 -7.02 -16.79 3.66
CA SER A 83 -7.53 -18.06 4.12
C SER A 83 -6.83 -18.58 5.37
N GLN A 84 -5.49 -18.52 5.40
CA GLN A 84 -4.69 -18.94 6.54
C GLN A 84 -5.07 -18.15 7.82
N LEU A 85 -5.19 -16.83 7.70
CA LEU A 85 -5.57 -15.99 8.85
C LEU A 85 -7.03 -16.21 9.29
N LYS A 86 -7.93 -16.51 8.36
CA LYS A 86 -9.32 -16.86 8.67
C LYS A 86 -9.41 -18.16 9.46
N ASP A 87 -8.57 -19.14 9.12
CA ASP A 87 -8.52 -20.46 9.76
C ASP A 87 -7.78 -20.43 11.12
N GLY A 88 -7.18 -19.28 11.46
CA GLY A 88 -6.48 -19.04 12.72
C GLY A 88 -5.02 -19.51 12.71
N ASP A 89 -4.44 -19.71 11.54
CA ASP A 89 -3.06 -20.09 11.39
C ASP A 89 -2.13 -18.90 11.68
N GLU A 90 -1.00 -19.17 12.34
CA GLU A 90 0.07 -18.18 12.50
C GLU A 90 0.82 -18.03 11.18
N VAL A 91 0.68 -16.89 10.53
CA VAL A 91 1.44 -16.55 9.32
C VAL A 91 2.68 -15.76 9.69
N SER A 92 3.81 -16.13 9.09
CA SER A 92 5.08 -15.44 9.33
C SER A 92 5.02 -13.99 8.78
N ASP A 93 5.31 -13.02 9.66
CA ASP A 93 5.47 -11.59 9.31
C ASP A 93 6.65 -11.32 8.33
N SER A 94 7.38 -12.36 7.95
CA SER A 94 8.50 -12.23 7.00
C SER A 94 8.05 -12.05 5.56
N VAL A 95 6.84 -12.48 5.21
CA VAL A 95 6.29 -12.44 3.84
C VAL A 95 5.35 -11.26 3.66
N PHE A 96 4.47 -11.03 4.63
CA PHE A 96 3.48 -9.96 4.59
C PHE A 96 3.71 -8.95 5.72
N PRO A 97 3.37 -7.66 5.50
CA PRO A 97 3.45 -6.65 6.56
C PRO A 97 2.51 -6.99 7.73
N SER A 98 3.00 -6.86 8.97
CA SER A 98 2.25 -7.19 10.18
C SER A 98 0.92 -6.47 10.34
N TYR A 99 0.78 -5.26 9.80
CA TYR A 99 -0.48 -4.53 9.86
C TYR A 99 -1.60 -5.20 9.03
N LEU A 100 -1.26 -5.94 7.95
CA LEU A 100 -2.25 -6.67 7.15
C LEU A 100 -2.79 -7.86 7.92
N SER A 101 -1.93 -8.63 8.64
CA SER A 101 -2.40 -9.71 9.50
C SER A 101 -3.31 -9.19 10.61
N THR A 102 -2.94 -8.08 11.24
CA THR A 102 -3.78 -7.41 12.24
C THR A 102 -5.15 -7.05 11.67
N PHE A 103 -5.18 -6.38 10.52
CA PHE A 103 -6.43 -5.97 9.89
C PHE A 103 -7.33 -7.15 9.49
N ILE A 104 -6.76 -8.17 8.84
CA ILE A 104 -7.53 -9.33 8.37
C ILE A 104 -8.09 -10.11 9.57
N SER A 105 -7.29 -10.29 10.63
CA SER A 105 -7.76 -10.94 11.87
C SER A 105 -8.86 -10.12 12.56
N GLU A 106 -8.76 -8.80 12.61
CA GLU A 106 -9.82 -7.92 13.09
C GLU A 106 -11.10 -8.08 12.25
N TYR A 107 -10.98 -8.12 10.93
CA TYR A 107 -12.11 -8.26 10.00
C TYR A 107 -12.94 -9.51 10.27
N PHE A 108 -12.30 -10.65 10.59
CA PHE A 108 -13.00 -11.90 10.88
C PHE A 108 -13.45 -12.05 12.33
N SER A 109 -12.82 -11.35 13.27
CA SER A 109 -13.06 -11.52 14.72
C SER A 109 -14.04 -10.49 15.30
N LEU A 110 -14.10 -9.29 14.73
CA LEU A 110 -14.92 -8.21 15.25
C LEU A 110 -16.21 -8.08 14.44
N PRO A 111 -17.38 -7.97 15.13
CA PRO A 111 -18.62 -7.64 14.43
C PRO A 111 -18.48 -6.24 13.82
N ALA A 112 -18.99 -6.08 12.59
CA ALA A 112 -19.10 -4.76 12.00
C ALA A 112 -20.05 -3.90 12.84
N GLU A 113 -19.53 -2.88 13.49
CA GLU A 113 -20.34 -1.86 14.15
C GLU A 113 -20.92 -0.91 13.10
N ASP A 114 -22.13 -0.39 13.36
CA ASP A 114 -22.74 0.63 12.49
C ASP A 114 -21.81 1.85 12.39
N GLY A 115 -21.41 2.18 11.15
CA GLY A 115 -20.50 3.28 10.86
C GLY A 115 -19.00 2.92 10.88
N PHE A 116 -18.63 1.67 11.12
CA PHE A 116 -17.25 1.23 11.02
C PHE A 116 -16.82 1.11 9.55
N LEU A 117 -15.84 1.91 9.16
CA LEU A 117 -15.29 1.89 7.80
C LEU A 117 -13.98 1.08 7.80
N TYR A 118 -14.04 -0.12 7.25
CA TYR A 118 -12.87 -0.99 7.10
C TYR A 118 -11.74 -0.32 6.30
N GLU A 119 -12.10 0.50 5.31
CA GLU A 119 -11.18 1.30 4.51
C GLU A 119 -10.36 2.25 5.40
N ASP A 120 -11.00 2.97 6.31
CA ASP A 120 -10.35 3.92 7.21
C ASP A 120 -9.46 3.20 8.22
N ARG A 121 -9.93 2.06 8.76
CA ARG A 121 -9.13 1.24 9.68
C ARG A 121 -7.87 0.72 9.03
N LEU A 122 -7.99 0.15 7.82
CA LEU A 122 -6.84 -0.34 7.05
C LEU A 122 -5.87 0.80 6.70
N ALA A 123 -6.39 1.96 6.30
CA ALA A 123 -5.58 3.13 6.04
C ALA A 123 -4.81 3.57 7.29
N ALA A 124 -5.46 3.64 8.45
CA ALA A 124 -4.81 4.02 9.71
C ALA A 124 -3.66 3.07 10.07
N LEU A 125 -3.87 1.75 9.95
CA LEU A 125 -2.84 0.74 10.20
C LEU A 125 -1.68 0.85 9.20
N TYR A 126 -1.98 1.05 7.93
CA TYR A 126 -0.98 1.24 6.88
C TYR A 126 -0.10 2.46 7.12
N TYR A 127 -0.71 3.63 7.41
CA TYR A 127 0.05 4.85 7.69
C TYR A 127 0.91 4.70 8.94
N ALA A 128 0.37 4.10 10.01
CA ALA A 128 1.15 3.83 11.22
C ALA A 128 2.39 2.98 10.90
N TYR A 129 2.19 1.86 10.20
CA TYR A 129 3.27 0.96 9.78
C TYR A 129 4.32 1.67 8.91
N ALA A 130 3.90 2.44 7.91
CA ALA A 130 4.83 3.12 7.00
C ALA A 130 5.61 4.25 7.68
N MET A 131 5.01 4.95 8.66
CA MET A 131 5.68 5.99 9.44
C MET A 131 6.72 5.44 10.42
N GLU A 132 6.67 4.15 10.77
CA GLU A 132 7.73 3.49 11.56
C GLU A 132 9.01 3.22 10.77
N SER A 133 9.01 3.51 9.47
CA SER A 133 10.21 3.38 8.62
C SER A 133 11.38 4.17 9.22
N ARG A 134 12.55 3.52 9.32
CA ARG A 134 13.81 4.18 9.72
C ARG A 134 14.31 5.19 8.70
N ASN A 135 13.81 5.14 7.46
CA ASN A 135 14.13 6.13 6.44
C ASN A 135 13.32 7.40 6.69
N GLN A 136 14.01 8.49 7.08
CA GLN A 136 13.38 9.76 7.44
C GLN A 136 12.54 10.35 6.31
N PHE A 137 12.97 10.22 5.06
CA PHE A 137 12.17 10.71 3.92
C PHE A 137 10.85 9.94 3.82
N VAL A 138 10.90 8.62 3.91
CA VAL A 138 9.71 7.76 3.81
C VAL A 138 8.74 8.06 4.95
N SER A 139 9.20 8.07 6.21
CA SER A 139 8.34 8.35 7.35
C SER A 139 7.73 9.76 7.28
N SER A 140 8.49 10.79 6.87
CA SER A 140 8.00 12.16 6.69
C SER A 140 7.00 12.27 5.54
N TRP A 141 7.24 11.56 4.42
CA TRP A 141 6.32 11.50 3.29
C TRP A 141 4.96 10.94 3.69
N PHE A 142 4.93 9.81 4.41
CA PHE A 142 3.68 9.22 4.87
C PHE A 142 2.96 10.11 5.89
N GLY A 143 3.67 10.73 6.84
CA GLY A 143 3.11 11.70 7.78
C GLY A 143 2.49 12.92 7.09
N PHE A 144 3.16 13.45 6.07
CA PHE A 144 2.63 14.55 5.26
C PHE A 144 1.35 14.14 4.52
N ASN A 145 1.35 12.98 3.84
CA ASN A 145 0.18 12.50 3.12
C ASN A 145 -1.01 12.19 4.05
N LEU A 146 -0.77 11.65 5.24
CA LEU A 146 -1.81 11.47 6.25
C LEU A 146 -2.44 12.81 6.64
N THR A 147 -1.62 13.84 6.85
CA THR A 147 -2.11 15.19 7.17
C THR A 147 -2.96 15.76 6.03
N LEU A 148 -2.52 15.63 4.78
CA LEU A 148 -3.28 16.08 3.61
C LEU A 148 -4.63 15.37 3.50
N ASN A 149 -4.66 14.05 3.69
CA ASN A 149 -5.89 13.27 3.62
C ASN A 149 -6.88 13.72 4.72
N ASN A 150 -6.41 13.93 5.95
CA ASN A 150 -7.24 14.40 7.06
C ASN A 150 -7.81 15.80 6.79
N ILE A 151 -7.02 16.71 6.21
CA ILE A 151 -7.50 18.04 5.81
C ILE A 151 -8.56 17.91 4.71
N SER A 152 -8.33 17.08 3.69
CA SER A 152 -9.27 16.88 2.59
C SER A 152 -10.61 16.33 3.08
N VAL A 153 -10.60 15.32 3.96
CA VAL A 153 -11.81 14.76 4.58
C VAL A 153 -12.56 15.82 5.38
N SER A 154 -11.85 16.60 6.21
CA SER A 154 -12.45 17.68 6.98
C SER A 154 -13.12 18.73 6.09
N TYR A 155 -12.51 19.09 4.97
CA TYR A 155 -13.08 20.05 4.01
C TYR A 155 -14.34 19.51 3.35
N THR A 156 -14.36 18.26 2.93
CA THR A 156 -15.55 17.64 2.30
C THR A 156 -16.72 17.55 3.26
N HIS A 157 -16.48 17.25 4.53
CA HIS A 157 -17.54 17.23 5.56
C HIS A 157 -18.08 18.63 5.90
N LEU A 158 -17.26 19.69 5.78
CA LEU A 158 -17.70 21.06 6.05
C LEU A 158 -18.43 21.71 4.88
N THR A 159 -18.24 21.23 3.64
CA THR A 159 -18.76 21.84 2.41
C THR A 159 -19.95 21.11 1.80
N LEU A 160 -20.32 19.93 2.29
CA LEU A 160 -21.53 19.25 1.85
C LEU A 160 -22.75 19.86 2.57
N PRO A 161 -23.74 20.42 1.83
CA PRO A 161 -24.99 20.87 2.42
C PRO A 161 -25.73 19.66 2.99
N THR A 162 -26.15 19.77 4.22
CA THR A 162 -27.07 18.85 4.91
C THR A 162 -28.44 18.82 4.23
#